data_28e28dc35f6c92be9ba9a8537447b455
#
_entry.id   28e28dc35f6c92be9ba9a8537447b455
#
_cell.length_a   1.000
_cell.length_b   1.000
_cell.length_c   1.000
_cell.angle_alpha   90.00
_cell.angle_beta   90.00
_cell.angle_gamma   90.00
#
_symmetry.space_group_name_H-M   'P 1'
#
loop_
_entity.id
_entity.type
_entity.pdbx_description
1 polymer ?
#
loop_
_entity_poly.entity_id
_entity_poly.type
_entity_poly.pdbx_seq_one_letter_code
_entity_poly.pdbx_strand_id
1 'polypeptide(L)'
;IFANAVDHFVSWSKMMSEHKHPGPMMRIKHSFYMSTVASSFRSALGPNLRYLACGGAPINPDLVHFFNGIDDITFIQGYGMTETAAPMIVNWQKANRVGSVGRPGPGMAVRTADDGEIEVKGPNVFLGYYKNPELTDEVLEPSGWLHTGDLGYIDDDGFLYITGRKKDLIITAG
;
A
#
# COMPACT_ATOMS: atom_id res chain seq x y z
N ILE A 1 3.01 29.38 2.42
CA ILE A 1 4.13 28.55 2.91
C ILE A 1 3.72 27.08 2.96
N PHE A 2 2.59 26.73 3.59
CA PHE A 2 2.15 25.34 3.76
C PHE A 2 1.97 24.60 2.43
N ALA A 3 1.18 25.11 1.48
CA ALA A 3 0.95 24.50 0.17
C ALA A 3 2.28 24.21 -0.57
N ASN A 4 3.19 25.19 -0.58
CA ASN A 4 4.51 25.02 -1.21
C ASN A 4 5.38 23.97 -0.50
N ALA A 5 5.19 23.75 0.81
CA ALA A 5 5.88 22.69 1.54
C ALA A 5 5.32 21.32 1.19
N VAL A 6 3.99 21.18 1.04
CA VAL A 6 3.35 19.96 0.59
C VAL A 6 3.88 19.55 -0.78
N ASP A 7 3.84 20.46 -1.76
CA ASP A 7 4.36 20.21 -3.11
C ASP A 7 5.84 19.83 -3.10
N HIS A 8 6.62 20.46 -2.21
CA HIS A 8 8.02 20.16 -2.06
C HIS A 8 8.26 18.74 -1.52
N PHE A 9 7.56 18.34 -0.44
CA PHE A 9 7.71 17.00 0.14
C PHE A 9 7.26 15.91 -0.82
N VAL A 10 6.16 16.12 -1.56
CA VAL A 10 5.73 15.19 -2.61
C VAL A 10 6.80 15.05 -3.70
N SER A 11 7.32 16.17 -4.20
CA SER A 11 8.35 16.17 -5.24
C SER A 11 9.66 15.54 -4.76
N TRP A 12 10.06 15.80 -3.51
CA TRP A 12 11.22 15.20 -2.86
C TRP A 12 11.08 13.67 -2.80
N SER A 13 9.96 13.18 -2.27
CA SER A 13 9.70 11.76 -2.16
C SER A 13 9.66 11.06 -3.53
N LYS A 14 9.00 11.65 -4.55
CA LYS A 14 8.97 11.13 -5.92
C LYS A 14 10.40 11.02 -6.49
N MET A 15 11.21 12.05 -6.33
CA MET A 15 12.60 12.06 -6.79
C MET A 15 13.44 10.98 -6.09
N MET A 16 13.29 10.81 -4.78
CA MET A 16 14.00 9.80 -4.02
C MET A 16 13.58 8.38 -4.40
N SER A 17 12.29 8.15 -4.68
CA SER A 17 11.80 6.84 -5.13
C SER A 17 12.29 6.45 -6.53
N GLU A 18 12.63 7.43 -7.36
CA GLU A 18 13.25 7.24 -8.68
C GLU A 18 14.79 7.17 -8.63
N HIS A 19 15.37 7.09 -7.43
CA HIS A 19 16.83 7.11 -7.19
C HIS A 19 17.55 8.33 -7.78
N LYS A 20 16.85 9.44 -7.96
CA LYS A 20 17.41 10.71 -8.41
C LYS A 20 18.02 11.51 -7.26
N HIS A 21 19.08 12.23 -7.53
CA HIS A 21 19.75 13.06 -6.53
C HIS A 21 19.22 14.51 -6.59
N PRO A 22 18.68 15.05 -5.47
CA PRO A 22 18.22 16.44 -5.43
C PRO A 22 19.42 17.41 -5.53
N GLY A 23 19.24 18.47 -6.31
CA GLY A 23 20.23 19.54 -6.44
C GLY A 23 20.40 20.37 -5.17
N PRO A 24 21.47 21.20 -5.08
CA PRO A 24 21.78 21.97 -3.86
C PRO A 24 20.63 22.86 -3.38
N MET A 25 19.97 23.58 -4.29
CA MET A 25 18.84 24.45 -3.96
C MET A 25 17.65 23.67 -3.38
N MET A 26 17.38 22.49 -3.91
CA MET A 26 16.30 21.62 -3.40
C MET A 26 16.60 21.11 -1.99
N ARG A 27 17.86 20.80 -1.70
CA ARG A 27 18.32 20.40 -0.35
C ARG A 27 18.18 21.52 0.67
N ILE A 28 18.56 22.76 0.31
CA ILE A 28 18.39 23.94 1.17
C ILE A 28 16.89 24.15 1.47
N LYS A 29 16.05 24.09 0.45
CA LYS A 29 14.60 24.24 0.59
C LYS A 29 13.99 23.12 1.44
N HIS A 30 14.49 21.89 1.29
CA HIS A 30 14.09 20.74 2.11
C HIS A 30 14.40 20.97 3.59
N SER A 31 15.64 21.35 3.91
CA SER A 31 16.05 21.65 5.29
C SER A 31 15.20 22.76 5.92
N PHE A 32 14.85 23.80 5.16
CA PHE A 32 13.95 24.85 5.63
C PHE A 32 12.56 24.33 5.96
N TYR A 33 11.95 23.51 5.09
CA TYR A 33 10.63 22.94 5.35
C TYR A 33 10.65 21.87 6.45
N MET A 34 11.74 21.15 6.60
CA MET A 34 11.94 20.22 7.72
C MET A 34 11.95 20.93 9.07
N SER A 35 12.64 22.08 9.17
CA SER A 35 12.72 22.87 10.42
C SER A 35 11.42 23.63 10.76
N THR A 36 10.56 23.87 9.79
CA THR A 36 9.33 24.67 9.96
C THR A 36 8.07 23.80 9.93
N VAL A 37 7.69 23.33 8.73
CA VAL A 37 6.42 22.62 8.52
C VAL A 37 6.47 21.22 9.10
N ALA A 38 7.52 20.43 8.79
CA ALA A 38 7.64 19.05 9.28
C ALA A 38 7.75 18.99 10.81
N SER A 39 8.43 19.95 11.44
CA SER A 39 8.52 20.03 12.90
C SER A 39 7.14 20.20 13.55
N SER A 40 6.24 20.95 12.95
CA SER A 40 4.87 21.12 13.44
C SER A 40 4.07 19.82 13.36
N PHE A 41 4.19 19.07 12.25
CA PHE A 41 3.59 17.74 12.13
C PHE A 41 4.16 16.75 13.16
N ARG A 42 5.47 16.74 13.35
CA ARG A 42 6.12 15.89 14.36
C ARG A 42 5.64 16.24 15.78
N SER A 43 5.46 17.51 16.10
CA SER A 43 4.93 17.92 17.38
C SER A 43 3.49 17.45 17.61
N ALA A 44 2.66 17.45 16.57
CA ALA A 44 1.26 17.04 16.63
C ALA A 44 1.07 15.51 16.66
N LEU A 45 1.87 14.77 15.87
CA LEU A 45 1.75 13.32 15.71
C LEU A 45 2.65 12.54 16.71
N GLY A 46 3.62 13.22 17.31
CA GLY A 46 4.59 12.65 18.23
C GLY A 46 6.03 12.73 17.71
N PRO A 47 6.98 13.16 18.56
CA PRO A 47 8.38 13.41 18.13
C PRO A 47 9.12 12.14 17.73
N ASN A 48 8.64 10.98 18.18
CA ASN A 48 9.24 9.66 17.88
C ASN A 48 8.54 8.89 16.77
N LEU A 49 7.59 9.52 16.06
CA LEU A 49 6.89 8.89 14.95
C LEU A 49 7.88 8.54 13.82
N ARG A 50 7.93 7.27 13.43
CA ARG A 50 8.75 6.76 12.34
C ARG A 50 7.94 6.07 11.24
N TYR A 51 6.81 5.46 11.63
CA TYR A 51 5.98 4.70 10.72
C TYR A 51 4.53 5.16 10.80
N LEU A 52 3.95 5.37 9.64
CA LEU A 52 2.52 5.48 9.42
C LEU A 52 2.07 4.27 8.61
N ALA A 53 0.98 3.64 9.00
CA ALA A 53 0.45 2.49 8.27
C ALA A 53 -1.00 2.74 7.86
N CYS A 54 -1.35 2.33 6.66
CA CYS A 54 -2.71 2.35 6.14
C CYS A 54 -3.03 1.03 5.42
N GLY A 55 -4.27 0.59 5.55
CA GLY A 55 -4.79 -0.58 4.86
C GLY A 55 -6.32 -0.57 4.86
N GLY A 56 -6.92 -1.49 4.10
CA GLY A 56 -8.37 -1.67 4.02
C GLY A 56 -9.11 -0.71 3.09
N ALA A 57 -8.45 0.34 2.57
CA ALA A 57 -9.01 1.25 1.56
C ALA A 57 -7.90 1.86 0.69
N PRO A 58 -8.22 2.27 -0.55
CA PRO A 58 -7.30 3.03 -1.38
C PRO A 58 -6.92 4.36 -0.71
N ILE A 59 -5.66 4.74 -0.83
CA ILE A 59 -5.15 6.01 -0.34
C ILE A 59 -4.59 6.85 -1.49
N ASN A 60 -4.72 8.17 -1.39
CA ASN A 60 -4.13 9.07 -2.38
C ASN A 60 -2.58 8.95 -2.35
N PRO A 61 -1.94 8.61 -3.48
CA PRO A 61 -0.48 8.48 -3.57
C PRO A 61 0.28 9.74 -3.16
N ASP A 62 -0.25 10.94 -3.43
CA ASP A 62 0.40 12.18 -3.04
C ASP A 62 0.44 12.37 -1.52
N LEU A 63 -0.56 11.84 -0.79
CA LEU A 63 -0.52 11.82 0.67
C LEU A 63 0.61 10.92 1.20
N VAL A 64 0.78 9.76 0.57
CA VAL A 64 1.89 8.84 0.89
C VAL A 64 3.23 9.50 0.61
N HIS A 65 3.38 10.12 -0.58
CA HIS A 65 4.58 10.87 -0.94
C HIS A 65 4.85 12.04 -0.01
N PHE A 66 3.81 12.76 0.43
CA PHE A 66 3.97 13.84 1.40
C PHE A 66 4.65 13.37 2.69
N PHE A 67 4.15 12.31 3.31
CA PHE A 67 4.74 11.78 4.54
C PHE A 67 6.11 11.13 4.31
N ASN A 68 6.30 10.40 3.21
CA ASN A 68 7.59 9.84 2.83
C ASN A 68 8.63 10.91 2.45
N GLY A 69 8.19 12.13 2.16
CA GLY A 69 9.05 13.29 1.94
C GLY A 69 9.54 13.95 3.22
N ILE A 70 8.98 13.60 4.37
CA ILE A 70 9.46 14.07 5.68
C ILE A 70 10.50 13.05 6.18
N ASP A 71 11.71 13.51 6.43
CA ASP A 71 12.82 12.65 6.88
C ASP A 71 12.42 11.79 8.09
N ASP A 72 12.91 10.56 8.14
CA ASP A 72 12.65 9.55 9.18
C ASP A 72 11.17 9.14 9.35
N ILE A 73 10.27 9.55 8.47
CA ILE A 73 8.90 9.01 8.41
C ILE A 73 8.79 8.09 7.20
N THR A 74 8.28 6.89 7.41
CA THR A 74 7.94 5.95 6.34
C THR A 74 6.44 5.66 6.39
N PHE A 75 5.74 5.93 5.29
CA PHE A 75 4.34 5.56 5.16
C PHE A 75 4.24 4.18 4.50
N ILE A 76 3.64 3.23 5.22
CA ILE A 76 3.52 1.83 4.81
C ILE A 76 2.06 1.56 4.41
N GLN A 77 1.87 1.00 3.22
CA GLN A 77 0.58 0.46 2.79
C GLN A 77 0.58 -1.05 2.96
N GLY A 78 -0.57 -1.60 3.35
CA GLY A 78 -0.77 -3.04 3.43
C GLY A 78 -2.13 -3.44 2.87
N TYR A 79 -2.21 -4.66 2.37
CA TYR A 79 -3.41 -5.29 1.86
C TYR A 79 -3.67 -6.60 2.58
N GLY A 80 -4.93 -6.83 2.86
CA GLY A 80 -5.46 -8.04 3.46
C GLY A 80 -6.92 -7.87 3.79
N MET A 81 -7.53 -8.94 4.19
CA MET A 81 -8.95 -9.02 4.52
C MET A 81 -9.13 -9.86 5.79
N THR A 82 -10.34 -9.93 6.32
CA THR A 82 -10.64 -10.72 7.53
C THR A 82 -10.24 -12.19 7.35
N GLU A 83 -10.50 -12.71 6.16
CA GLU A 83 -10.19 -14.09 5.75
C GLU A 83 -8.69 -14.38 5.68
N THR A 84 -7.85 -13.36 5.73
CA THR A 84 -6.38 -13.49 5.77
C THR A 84 -5.78 -13.05 7.12
N ALA A 85 -6.60 -12.85 8.15
CA ALA A 85 -6.18 -12.52 9.52
C ALA A 85 -5.22 -11.32 9.63
N ALA A 86 -5.44 -10.26 8.86
CA ALA A 86 -4.66 -9.02 8.80
C ALA A 86 -3.75 -8.91 7.55
N PRO A 87 -2.92 -7.86 7.42
CA PRO A 87 -2.22 -7.62 6.16
C PRO A 87 -1.28 -8.77 5.82
N MET A 88 -1.49 -9.39 4.67
CA MET A 88 -0.61 -10.41 4.13
C MET A 88 0.37 -9.87 3.10
N ILE A 89 0.08 -8.71 2.54
CA ILE A 89 0.89 -8.00 1.55
C ILE A 89 1.20 -6.62 2.12
N VAL A 90 2.47 -6.23 2.14
CA VAL A 90 2.91 -4.99 2.79
C VAL A 90 4.04 -4.33 2.00
N ASN A 91 3.98 -3.02 1.91
CA ASN A 91 5.10 -2.19 1.47
C ASN A 91 6.11 -2.04 2.61
N TRP A 92 7.14 -2.88 2.63
CA TRP A 92 8.21 -2.79 3.62
C TRP A 92 9.11 -1.59 3.37
N GLN A 93 9.67 -1.02 4.44
CA GLN A 93 10.52 0.18 4.38
C GLN A 93 11.61 0.14 3.28
N LYS A 94 12.27 -1.01 3.11
CA LYS A 94 13.35 -1.19 2.12
C LYS A 94 12.84 -1.49 0.70
N ALA A 95 11.54 -1.76 0.54
CA ALA A 95 10.90 -2.11 -0.72
C ALA A 95 9.51 -1.46 -0.77
N ASN A 96 9.46 -0.16 -0.50
CA ASN A 96 8.22 0.63 -0.51
C ASN A 96 8.03 1.24 -1.90
N ARG A 97 6.94 0.86 -2.56
CA ARG A 97 6.56 1.42 -3.86
C ARG A 97 5.18 2.07 -3.76
N VAL A 98 5.17 3.38 -3.75
CA VAL A 98 3.92 4.16 -3.64
C VAL A 98 2.98 3.83 -4.80
N GLY A 99 1.71 3.66 -4.49
CA GLY A 99 0.68 3.22 -5.43
C GLY A 99 0.45 1.71 -5.45
N SER A 100 1.42 0.90 -4.99
CA SER A 100 1.22 -0.53 -4.74
C SER A 100 0.84 -0.77 -3.28
N VAL A 101 0.32 -1.96 -2.99
CA VAL A 101 0.11 -2.43 -1.61
C VAL A 101 1.30 -3.25 -1.09
N GLY A 102 2.35 -3.41 -1.89
CA GLY A 102 3.58 -4.10 -1.52
C GLY A 102 3.72 -5.50 -2.09
N ARG A 103 4.50 -6.32 -1.39
CA ARG A 103 4.79 -7.72 -1.74
C ARG A 103 4.27 -8.67 -0.68
N PRO A 104 3.96 -9.93 -1.03
CA PRO A 104 3.55 -10.93 -0.05
C PRO A 104 4.62 -11.13 1.02
N GLY A 105 4.16 -11.33 2.24
CA GLY A 105 5.01 -11.67 3.36
C GLY A 105 5.59 -13.08 3.27
N PRO A 106 6.53 -13.45 4.14
CA PRO A 106 7.13 -14.77 4.16
C PRO A 106 6.07 -15.90 4.30
N GLY A 107 6.16 -16.91 3.45
CA GLY A 107 5.23 -18.04 3.42
C GLY A 107 3.88 -17.75 2.77
N MET A 108 3.69 -16.56 2.24
CA MET A 108 2.49 -16.15 1.52
C MET A 108 2.72 -16.11 0.03
N ALA A 109 1.70 -16.42 -0.75
CA ALA A 109 1.71 -16.34 -2.20
C ALA A 109 0.53 -15.50 -2.68
N VAL A 110 0.72 -14.82 -3.80
CA VAL A 110 -0.29 -14.05 -4.51
C VAL A 110 -0.19 -14.35 -6.00
N ARG A 111 -1.32 -14.44 -6.66
CA ARG A 111 -1.41 -14.52 -8.13
C ARG A 111 -2.64 -13.73 -8.61
N THR A 112 -2.69 -13.49 -9.90
CA THR A 112 -3.88 -12.96 -10.57
C THR A 112 -4.45 -14.05 -11.48
N ALA A 113 -5.77 -14.26 -11.39
CA ALA A 113 -6.49 -15.11 -12.31
C ALA A 113 -6.64 -14.45 -13.70
N ASP A 114 -7.12 -15.20 -14.70
CA ASP A 114 -7.28 -14.71 -16.07
C ASP A 114 -8.24 -13.51 -16.19
N ASP A 115 -9.19 -13.40 -15.27
CA ASP A 115 -10.15 -12.27 -15.18
C ASP A 115 -9.62 -11.10 -14.37
N GLY A 116 -8.37 -11.18 -13.89
CA GLY A 116 -7.72 -10.16 -13.07
C GLY A 116 -8.05 -10.23 -11.59
N GLU A 117 -8.78 -11.24 -11.12
CA GLU A 117 -9.00 -11.43 -9.68
C GLU A 117 -7.70 -11.76 -8.97
N ILE A 118 -7.51 -11.14 -7.82
CA ILE A 118 -6.39 -11.42 -6.93
C ILE A 118 -6.74 -12.66 -6.12
N GLU A 119 -5.87 -13.65 -6.19
CA GLU A 119 -5.94 -14.85 -5.37
C GLU A 119 -4.72 -14.94 -4.46
N VAL A 120 -4.95 -15.39 -3.24
CA VAL A 120 -3.93 -15.41 -2.20
C VAL A 120 -3.90 -16.77 -1.50
N LYS A 121 -2.69 -17.18 -1.06
CA LYS A 121 -2.49 -18.43 -0.34
C LYS A 121 -1.43 -18.25 0.74
N GLY A 122 -1.66 -18.83 1.91
CA GLY A 122 -0.69 -18.78 3.00
C GLY A 122 -1.25 -19.33 4.31
N PRO A 123 -0.40 -19.47 5.33
CA PRO A 123 -0.79 -20.02 6.62
C PRO A 123 -1.77 -19.14 7.41
N ASN A 124 -1.95 -17.90 7.00
CA ASN A 124 -2.86 -16.92 7.58
C ASN A 124 -4.24 -16.89 6.92
N VAL A 125 -4.44 -17.66 5.83
CA VAL A 125 -5.76 -17.83 5.22
C VAL A 125 -6.64 -18.64 6.19
N PHE A 126 -7.86 -18.18 6.40
CA PHE A 126 -8.82 -18.78 7.33
C PHE A 126 -9.19 -20.23 6.94
N LEU A 127 -9.79 -20.96 7.84
CA LEU A 127 -10.25 -22.32 7.58
C LEU A 127 -11.62 -22.38 6.89
N GLY A 128 -12.35 -21.26 6.91
CA GLY A 128 -13.67 -21.13 6.31
C GLY A 128 -14.64 -20.33 7.17
N TYR A 129 -15.83 -20.11 6.65
CA TYR A 129 -16.91 -19.42 7.35
C TYR A 129 -17.61 -20.37 8.33
N TYR A 130 -17.83 -19.90 9.54
CA TYR A 130 -18.42 -20.71 10.60
C TYR A 130 -19.84 -21.20 10.23
N LYS A 131 -20.04 -22.52 10.25
CA LYS A 131 -21.30 -23.21 9.87
C LYS A 131 -21.83 -22.84 8.47
N ASN A 132 -20.95 -22.41 7.55
CA ASN A 132 -21.31 -22.11 6.18
C ASN A 132 -20.29 -22.70 5.21
N PRO A 133 -20.31 -24.03 5.00
CA PRO A 133 -19.39 -24.69 4.08
C PRO A 133 -19.64 -24.26 2.63
N GLU A 134 -20.85 -24.02 2.22
CA GLU A 134 -21.21 -23.63 0.85
C GLU A 134 -20.49 -22.32 0.47
N LEU A 135 -20.60 -21.28 1.29
CA LEU A 135 -19.90 -20.02 1.07
C LEU A 135 -18.37 -20.18 1.17
N THR A 136 -17.90 -21.12 2.00
CA THR A 136 -16.45 -21.41 2.09
C THR A 136 -15.94 -22.00 0.79
N ASP A 137 -16.64 -22.95 0.21
CA ASP A 137 -16.29 -23.63 -1.04
C ASP A 137 -16.34 -22.66 -2.25
N GLU A 138 -17.15 -21.59 -2.18
CA GLU A 138 -17.20 -20.55 -3.20
C GLU A 138 -15.91 -19.70 -3.26
N VAL A 139 -15.24 -19.51 -2.12
CA VAL A 139 -14.11 -18.57 -2.01
C VAL A 139 -12.77 -19.24 -1.74
N LEU A 140 -12.76 -20.46 -1.20
CA LEU A 140 -11.54 -21.16 -0.80
C LEU A 140 -11.41 -22.48 -1.55
N GLU A 141 -10.43 -22.52 -2.47
CA GLU A 141 -10.14 -23.78 -3.20
C GLU A 141 -9.60 -24.89 -2.28
N PRO A 142 -9.84 -26.16 -2.60
CA PRO A 142 -9.18 -27.28 -1.91
C PRO A 142 -7.64 -27.22 -1.95
N SER A 143 -7.09 -26.53 -2.94
CA SER A 143 -5.66 -26.26 -3.09
C SER A 143 -5.13 -25.23 -2.10
N GLY A 144 -6.01 -24.50 -1.39
CA GLY A 144 -5.70 -23.47 -0.41
C GLY A 144 -5.57 -22.05 -0.99
N TRP A 145 -5.94 -21.82 -2.24
CA TRP A 145 -6.08 -20.48 -2.78
C TRP A 145 -7.42 -19.87 -2.39
N LEU A 146 -7.38 -18.63 -1.91
CA LEU A 146 -8.53 -17.81 -1.54
C LEU A 146 -8.81 -16.80 -2.64
N HIS A 147 -10.03 -16.80 -3.17
CA HIS A 147 -10.56 -15.80 -4.07
C HIS A 147 -10.94 -14.55 -3.27
N THR A 148 -10.28 -13.43 -3.54
CA THR A 148 -10.47 -12.22 -2.70
C THR A 148 -11.67 -11.37 -3.12
N GLY A 149 -12.12 -11.53 -4.35
CA GLY A 149 -13.10 -10.65 -4.98
C GLY A 149 -12.53 -9.29 -5.37
N ASP A 150 -11.26 -9.03 -5.11
CA ASP A 150 -10.56 -7.82 -5.52
C ASP A 150 -9.83 -8.03 -6.85
N LEU A 151 -9.75 -6.98 -7.67
CA LEU A 151 -9.06 -6.97 -8.96
C LEU A 151 -7.73 -6.26 -8.85
N GLY A 152 -6.75 -6.73 -9.63
CA GLY A 152 -5.44 -6.10 -9.62
C GLY A 152 -4.45 -6.76 -10.57
N TYR A 153 -3.20 -6.35 -10.45
CA TYR A 153 -2.07 -6.94 -11.18
C TYR A 153 -0.80 -6.92 -10.35
N ILE A 154 0.13 -7.78 -10.71
CA ILE A 154 1.47 -7.85 -10.12
C ILE A 154 2.45 -7.37 -11.17
N ASP A 155 3.32 -6.42 -10.81
CA ASP A 155 4.36 -5.96 -11.71
C ASP A 155 5.56 -6.93 -11.77
N ASP A 156 6.51 -6.68 -12.70
CA ASP A 156 7.69 -7.52 -12.93
C ASP A 156 8.60 -7.62 -11.70
N ASP A 157 8.51 -6.69 -10.77
CA ASP A 157 9.24 -6.70 -9.51
C ASP A 157 8.46 -7.37 -8.37
N GLY A 158 7.25 -7.88 -8.63
CA GLY A 158 6.41 -8.61 -7.68
C GLY A 158 5.60 -7.73 -6.73
N PHE A 159 5.39 -6.45 -7.05
CA PHE A 159 4.50 -5.57 -6.30
C PHE A 159 3.06 -5.71 -6.79
N LEU A 160 2.12 -5.84 -5.83
CA LEU A 160 0.69 -5.92 -6.12
C LEU A 160 0.06 -4.53 -6.17
N TYR A 161 -0.76 -4.31 -7.20
CA TYR A 161 -1.59 -3.13 -7.38
C TYR A 161 -3.07 -3.53 -7.39
N ILE A 162 -3.87 -2.89 -6.55
CA ILE A 162 -5.32 -3.10 -6.50
C ILE A 162 -5.97 -2.10 -7.46
N THR A 163 -6.82 -2.58 -8.36
CA THR A 163 -7.50 -1.75 -9.36
C THR A 163 -9.00 -1.59 -9.10
N GLY A 164 -9.60 -2.49 -8.32
CA GLY A 164 -11.03 -2.42 -8.02
C GLY A 164 -11.56 -3.67 -7.33
N ARG A 165 -12.87 -3.84 -7.34
CA ARG A 165 -13.56 -5.03 -6.87
C ARG A 165 -14.43 -5.64 -7.96
N LYS A 166 -14.52 -6.96 -8.01
CA LYS A 166 -15.41 -7.68 -8.96
C LYS A 166 -16.85 -7.23 -8.83
N LYS A 167 -17.35 -7.05 -7.61
CA LYS A 167 -18.73 -6.64 -7.31
C LYS A 167 -19.05 -5.21 -7.76
N ASP A 168 -18.04 -4.37 -7.91
CA ASP A 168 -18.19 -2.96 -8.26
C ASP A 168 -18.08 -2.72 -9.78
N LEU A 169 -17.81 -3.77 -10.57
CA LEU A 169 -17.79 -3.69 -12.03
C LEU A 169 -19.23 -3.50 -12.55
N ILE A 170 -19.54 -2.28 -12.95
CA ILE A 170 -20.77 -1.98 -13.70
C ILE A 170 -20.49 -2.31 -15.16
N ILE A 171 -21.02 -3.44 -15.64
CA ILE A 171 -21.01 -3.75 -17.08
C ILE A 171 -22.10 -2.89 -17.73
N THR A 172 -21.72 -1.76 -18.30
CA THR A 172 -22.59 -1.01 -19.20
C THR A 172 -22.61 -1.78 -20.51
N ALA A 173 -23.73 -2.44 -20.80
CA ALA A 173 -23.98 -2.97 -22.12
C ALA A 173 -24.00 -1.80 -23.12
N GLY A 174 -23.02 -1.78 -24.07
CA GLY A 174 -22.98 -0.86 -25.21
C GLY A 174 -24.03 -1.26 -26.25
#